data_3bfa830dc41a613c28c98f7fedf38769
#
_entry.id   3bfa830dc41a613c28c98f7fedf38769
#
_cell.length_a   1.000
_cell.length_b   1.000
_cell.length_c   1.000
_cell.angle_alpha   90.00
_cell.angle_beta   90.00
_cell.angle_gamma   90.00
#
_symmetry.space_group_name_H-M   'P 1'
#
loop_
_entity.id
_entity.type
_entity.pdbx_description
1 polymer ?
#
loop_
_entity_poly.entity_id
_entity_poly.type
_entity_poly.pdbx_seq_one_letter_code
_entity_poly.pdbx_strand_id
1 'polypeptide(L)'
;MALTQMALDSLDFDATVALAETVAPHVDILEIGTPCIKHNGIKLLETLKAKFPNNLILVDLKTMDAGEYEAEPFYKAGADICTVLGASGIATIKGVIAAAKKYGKECQVDMINVDDKEALAKEAVAAGAQIIGVHTGLDAQAAGATPFEDLASIAALNTGAKISVAGGVKAATAQQVK
;
A
#
# COMPACT_ATOMS: atom_id res chain seq x y z
N MET A 1 17.09 2.63 -6.52
CA MET A 1 16.23 2.59 -7.73
C MET A 1 14.81 2.60 -7.22
N ALA A 2 13.91 3.42 -7.78
CA ALA A 2 12.49 3.40 -7.41
C ALA A 2 11.83 2.12 -7.96
N LEU A 3 10.92 1.52 -7.18
CA LEU A 3 10.09 0.41 -7.63
C LEU A 3 8.83 0.96 -8.30
N THR A 4 8.32 0.22 -9.27
CA THR A 4 7.07 0.51 -9.96
C THR A 4 5.95 -0.37 -9.42
N GLN A 5 4.78 0.24 -9.20
CA GLN A 5 3.61 -0.42 -8.63
C GLN A 5 2.39 -0.16 -9.51
N MET A 6 1.57 -1.18 -9.74
CA MET A 6 0.31 -1.09 -10.48
C MET A 6 -0.86 -1.53 -9.60
N ALA A 7 -1.81 -0.62 -9.41
CA ALA A 7 -3.06 -0.92 -8.70
C ALA A 7 -4.06 -1.64 -9.62
N LEU A 8 -4.57 -2.75 -9.13
CA LEU A 8 -5.60 -3.59 -9.77
C LEU A 8 -6.93 -3.33 -9.05
N ASP A 9 -7.78 -2.49 -9.64
CA ASP A 9 -9.01 -1.99 -9.01
C ASP A 9 -10.30 -2.61 -9.57
N SER A 10 -10.19 -3.57 -10.52
CA SER A 10 -11.37 -4.26 -11.05
C SER A 10 -12.08 -5.08 -9.96
N LEU A 11 -13.40 -5.08 -9.98
CA LEU A 11 -14.20 -5.95 -9.11
C LEU A 11 -14.29 -7.38 -9.66
N ASP A 12 -14.13 -7.54 -10.97
CA ASP A 12 -14.17 -8.84 -11.62
C ASP A 12 -12.86 -9.61 -11.41
N PHE A 13 -12.96 -10.85 -10.93
CA PHE A 13 -11.80 -11.69 -10.61
C PHE A 13 -10.97 -12.01 -11.84
N ASP A 14 -11.62 -12.48 -12.90
CA ASP A 14 -10.91 -12.94 -14.11
C ASP A 14 -10.31 -11.76 -14.88
N ALA A 15 -11.01 -10.62 -14.94
CA ALA A 15 -10.49 -9.39 -15.50
C ALA A 15 -9.27 -8.87 -14.72
N THR A 16 -9.28 -9.00 -13.38
CA THR A 16 -8.11 -8.63 -12.55
C THR A 16 -6.91 -9.51 -12.85
N VAL A 17 -7.12 -10.82 -12.95
CA VAL A 17 -6.05 -11.77 -13.28
C VAL A 17 -5.49 -11.49 -14.69
N ALA A 18 -6.35 -11.27 -15.69
CA ALA A 18 -5.94 -10.95 -17.05
C ALA A 18 -5.15 -9.63 -17.13
N LEU A 19 -5.56 -8.60 -16.40
CA LEU A 19 -4.82 -7.35 -16.29
C LEU A 19 -3.45 -7.59 -15.64
N ALA A 20 -3.41 -8.34 -14.55
CA ALA A 20 -2.15 -8.70 -13.89
C ALA A 20 -1.19 -9.44 -14.84
N GLU A 21 -1.67 -10.38 -15.66
CA GLU A 21 -0.85 -11.06 -16.68
C GLU A 21 -0.21 -10.08 -17.68
N THR A 22 -0.95 -9.03 -18.03
CA THR A 22 -0.46 -8.01 -18.96
C THR A 22 0.61 -7.12 -18.33
N VAL A 23 0.44 -6.74 -17.07
CA VAL A 23 1.29 -5.70 -16.43
C VAL A 23 2.45 -6.27 -15.62
N ALA A 24 2.35 -7.49 -15.10
CA ALA A 24 3.37 -8.10 -14.23
C ALA A 24 4.80 -8.07 -14.81
N PRO A 25 5.04 -8.26 -16.13
CA PRO A 25 6.40 -8.16 -16.70
C PRO A 25 6.99 -6.74 -16.65
N HIS A 26 6.18 -5.73 -16.38
CA HIS A 26 6.56 -4.31 -16.49
C HIS A 26 6.61 -3.59 -15.14
N VAL A 27 6.22 -4.26 -14.04
CA VAL A 27 6.18 -3.66 -12.70
C VAL A 27 6.82 -4.57 -11.66
N ASP A 28 7.28 -3.97 -10.57
CA ASP A 28 7.87 -4.69 -9.45
C ASP A 28 6.80 -5.19 -8.46
N ILE A 29 5.74 -4.41 -8.31
CA ILE A 29 4.67 -4.63 -7.33
C ILE A 29 3.31 -4.67 -8.04
N LEU A 30 2.55 -5.74 -7.81
CA LEU A 30 1.13 -5.82 -8.14
C LEU A 30 0.34 -5.49 -6.86
N GLU A 31 -0.47 -4.45 -6.91
CA GLU A 31 -1.32 -4.06 -5.79
C GLU A 31 -2.75 -4.55 -6.03
N ILE A 32 -3.30 -5.32 -5.10
CA ILE A 32 -4.72 -5.63 -5.07
C ILE A 32 -5.41 -4.44 -4.38
N GLY A 33 -6.06 -3.59 -5.18
CA GLY A 33 -6.71 -2.38 -4.68
C GLY A 33 -7.84 -2.66 -3.69
N THR A 34 -8.16 -1.70 -2.83
CA THR A 34 -9.14 -1.86 -1.75
C THR A 34 -10.51 -2.36 -2.23
N PRO A 35 -11.13 -1.83 -3.31
CA PRO A 35 -12.39 -2.37 -3.81
C PRO A 35 -12.24 -3.81 -4.29
N CYS A 36 -11.14 -4.11 -4.96
CA CYS A 36 -10.85 -5.41 -5.53
C CYS A 36 -10.71 -6.48 -4.45
N ILE A 37 -9.91 -6.24 -3.39
CA ILE A 37 -9.73 -7.21 -2.31
C ILE A 37 -10.99 -7.41 -1.48
N LYS A 38 -11.76 -6.34 -1.24
CA LYS A 38 -13.05 -6.43 -0.54
C LYS A 38 -14.07 -7.27 -1.29
N HIS A 39 -14.02 -7.29 -2.62
CA HIS A 39 -14.94 -8.08 -3.45
C HIS A 39 -14.48 -9.54 -3.59
N ASN A 40 -13.18 -9.76 -3.80
CA ASN A 40 -12.63 -11.06 -4.22
C ASN A 40 -11.97 -11.86 -3.07
N GLY A 41 -11.59 -11.19 -1.99
CA GLY A 41 -11.01 -11.83 -0.81
C GLY A 41 -9.65 -12.51 -1.05
N ILE A 42 -9.24 -13.33 -0.10
CA ILE A 42 -7.93 -14.00 -0.05
C ILE A 42 -7.67 -14.88 -1.29
N LYS A 43 -8.70 -15.46 -1.89
CA LYS A 43 -8.54 -16.32 -3.07
C LYS A 43 -7.86 -15.62 -4.24
N LEU A 44 -8.14 -14.33 -4.45
CA LEU A 44 -7.47 -13.55 -5.48
C LEU A 44 -5.97 -13.38 -5.17
N LEU A 45 -5.63 -13.06 -3.91
CA LEU A 45 -4.25 -12.96 -3.47
C LEU A 45 -3.47 -14.26 -3.73
N GLU A 46 -4.02 -15.40 -3.29
CA GLU A 46 -3.39 -16.71 -3.51
C GLU A 46 -3.17 -17.01 -4.99
N THR A 47 -4.15 -16.65 -5.82
CA THR A 47 -4.07 -16.83 -7.29
C THR A 47 -2.96 -15.96 -7.89
N LEU A 48 -2.91 -14.67 -7.55
CA LEU A 48 -1.87 -13.77 -8.07
C LEU A 48 -0.48 -14.18 -7.56
N LYS A 49 -0.35 -14.55 -6.28
CA LYS A 49 0.95 -14.97 -5.74
C LYS A 49 1.48 -16.24 -6.41
N ALA A 50 0.61 -17.20 -6.72
CA ALA A 50 0.99 -18.42 -7.43
C ALA A 50 1.38 -18.15 -8.89
N LYS A 51 0.68 -17.23 -9.57
CA LYS A 51 0.95 -16.88 -10.98
C LYS A 51 2.18 -15.98 -11.16
N PHE A 52 2.44 -15.07 -10.22
CA PHE A 52 3.48 -14.05 -10.31
C PHE A 52 4.48 -14.12 -9.15
N PRO A 53 5.23 -15.23 -9.01
CA PRO A 53 6.12 -15.45 -7.86
C PRO A 53 7.27 -14.44 -7.78
N ASN A 54 7.60 -13.79 -8.89
CA ASN A 54 8.70 -12.81 -8.96
C ASN A 54 8.26 -11.37 -8.63
N ASN A 55 6.94 -11.10 -8.62
CA ASN A 55 6.42 -9.80 -8.22
C ASN A 55 6.12 -9.79 -6.73
N LEU A 56 6.32 -8.64 -6.10
CA LEU A 56 5.76 -8.39 -4.78
C LEU A 56 4.25 -8.18 -4.92
N ILE A 57 3.48 -8.74 -3.98
CA ILE A 57 2.04 -8.52 -3.92
C ILE A 57 1.73 -7.63 -2.72
N LEU A 58 1.21 -6.44 -3.00
CA LEU A 58 0.66 -5.55 -1.99
C LEU A 58 -0.86 -5.75 -1.93
N VAL A 59 -1.39 -5.86 -0.72
CA VAL A 59 -2.84 -5.91 -0.48
C VAL A 59 -3.27 -4.64 0.23
N ASP A 60 -4.07 -3.82 -0.48
CA ASP A 60 -4.55 -2.54 0.02
C ASP A 60 -5.77 -2.72 0.93
N LEU A 61 -5.53 -3.27 2.14
CA LEU A 61 -6.56 -3.58 3.12
C LEU A 61 -7.23 -2.33 3.69
N LYS A 62 -6.45 -1.23 3.81
CA LYS A 62 -6.87 -0.04 4.55
C LYS A 62 -7.44 -0.41 5.93
N THR A 63 -6.70 -1.27 6.64
CA THR A 63 -7.09 -1.72 7.98
C THR A 63 -7.33 -0.53 8.89
N MET A 64 -8.50 -0.48 9.54
CA MET A 64 -8.92 0.62 10.40
C MET A 64 -9.00 0.22 11.88
N ASP A 65 -9.14 -1.08 12.18
CA ASP A 65 -9.23 -1.63 13.53
C ASP A 65 -8.66 -3.06 13.55
N ALA A 66 -8.41 -3.62 14.73
CA ALA A 66 -7.98 -5.00 14.94
C ALA A 66 -6.78 -5.42 14.05
N GLY A 67 -5.75 -4.57 13.97
CA GLY A 67 -4.66 -4.62 12.98
C GLY A 67 -4.03 -5.98 12.74
N GLU A 68 -3.61 -6.68 13.81
CA GLU A 68 -3.02 -8.02 13.68
C GLU A 68 -4.03 -9.04 13.17
N TYR A 69 -5.24 -9.02 13.72
CA TYR A 69 -6.30 -9.98 13.38
C TYR A 69 -6.74 -9.86 11.92
N GLU A 70 -6.87 -8.64 11.40
CA GLU A 70 -7.25 -8.41 10.00
C GLU A 70 -6.12 -8.73 9.02
N ALA A 71 -4.88 -8.34 9.33
CA ALA A 71 -3.77 -8.46 8.38
C ALA A 71 -3.12 -9.86 8.35
N GLU A 72 -3.10 -10.58 9.49
CA GLU A 72 -2.43 -11.88 9.57
C GLU A 72 -2.88 -12.90 8.53
N PRO A 73 -4.18 -13.09 8.24
CA PRO A 73 -4.63 -14.04 7.22
C PRO A 73 -4.06 -13.74 5.83
N PHE A 74 -3.88 -12.47 5.49
CA PHE A 74 -3.33 -12.06 4.19
C PHE A 74 -1.83 -12.30 4.11
N TYR A 75 -1.07 -11.99 5.16
CA TYR A 75 0.36 -12.35 5.20
C TYR A 75 0.56 -13.86 5.13
N LYS A 76 -0.25 -14.63 5.84
CA LYS A 76 -0.24 -16.10 5.77
C LYS A 76 -0.55 -16.63 4.37
N ALA A 77 -1.44 -15.97 3.63
CA ALA A 77 -1.80 -16.30 2.25
C ALA A 77 -0.78 -15.83 1.20
N GLY A 78 0.29 -15.11 1.61
CA GLY A 78 1.40 -14.75 0.74
C GLY A 78 1.50 -13.27 0.36
N ALA A 79 0.74 -12.38 1.00
CA ALA A 79 0.97 -10.93 0.83
C ALA A 79 2.39 -10.56 1.24
N ASP A 80 3.05 -9.73 0.44
CA ASP A 80 4.36 -9.19 0.77
C ASP A 80 4.23 -7.88 1.54
N ILE A 81 3.16 -7.12 1.27
CA ILE A 81 2.87 -5.84 1.91
C ILE A 81 1.36 -5.77 2.17
N CYS A 82 0.95 -5.36 3.38
CA CYS A 82 -0.43 -4.98 3.67
C CYS A 82 -0.49 -3.53 4.13
N THR A 83 -1.58 -2.84 3.78
CA THR A 83 -1.77 -1.45 4.20
C THR A 83 -2.61 -1.35 5.47
N VAL A 84 -2.28 -0.35 6.30
CA VAL A 84 -3.07 0.11 7.45
C VAL A 84 -3.29 1.61 7.30
N LEU A 85 -4.49 2.09 7.64
CA LEU A 85 -4.76 3.53 7.63
C LEU A 85 -3.99 4.23 8.76
N GLY A 86 -3.29 5.30 8.45
CA GLY A 86 -2.69 6.19 9.44
C GLY A 86 -3.76 6.79 10.38
N ALA A 87 -4.94 7.04 9.85
CA ALA A 87 -6.10 7.53 10.61
C ALA A 87 -6.66 6.52 11.64
N SER A 88 -6.21 5.26 11.64
CA SER A 88 -6.69 4.21 12.55
C SER A 88 -6.16 4.32 13.98
N GLY A 89 -5.11 5.05 14.17
CA GLY A 89 -4.41 5.14 15.45
C GLY A 89 -3.28 4.12 15.61
N ILE A 90 -2.33 4.49 16.48
CA ILE A 90 -1.04 3.77 16.60
C ILE A 90 -1.19 2.31 17.08
N ALA A 91 -2.21 1.98 17.85
CA ALA A 91 -2.41 0.60 18.32
C ALA A 91 -2.71 -0.35 17.15
N THR A 92 -3.58 0.06 16.22
CA THR A 92 -3.91 -0.71 15.02
C THR A 92 -2.69 -0.82 14.10
N ILE A 93 -1.96 0.29 13.91
CA ILE A 93 -0.71 0.30 13.13
C ILE A 93 0.29 -0.72 13.70
N LYS A 94 0.52 -0.72 15.02
CA LYS A 94 1.40 -1.70 15.69
C LYS A 94 0.91 -3.14 15.50
N GLY A 95 -0.39 -3.38 15.47
CA GLY A 95 -0.97 -4.70 15.20
C GLY A 95 -0.60 -5.22 13.81
N VAL A 96 -0.76 -4.39 12.76
CA VAL A 96 -0.35 -4.79 11.39
C VAL A 96 1.15 -4.98 11.28
N ILE A 97 1.97 -4.12 11.93
CA ILE A 97 3.42 -4.28 11.99
C ILE A 97 3.81 -5.60 12.65
N ALA A 98 3.13 -5.99 13.74
CA ALA A 98 3.38 -7.26 14.42
C ALA A 98 3.08 -8.45 13.50
N ALA A 99 1.94 -8.43 12.80
CA ALA A 99 1.61 -9.44 11.80
C ALA A 99 2.65 -9.50 10.68
N ALA A 100 3.05 -8.37 10.10
CA ALA A 100 4.09 -8.30 9.08
C ALA A 100 5.40 -8.93 9.55
N LYS A 101 5.86 -8.55 10.75
CA LYS A 101 7.10 -9.07 11.34
C LYS A 101 7.07 -10.58 11.54
N LYS A 102 5.93 -11.13 11.98
CA LYS A 102 5.74 -12.57 12.20
C LYS A 102 5.97 -13.39 10.93
N TYR A 103 5.65 -12.83 9.77
CA TYR A 103 5.82 -13.49 8.47
C TYR A 103 7.04 -13.00 7.67
N GLY A 104 7.89 -12.12 8.24
CA GLY A 104 9.04 -11.55 7.53
C GLY A 104 8.63 -10.66 6.36
N LYS A 105 7.51 -9.95 6.50
CA LYS A 105 6.88 -9.10 5.49
C LYS A 105 6.88 -7.64 5.91
N GLU A 106 6.32 -6.75 5.09
CA GLU A 106 6.33 -5.30 5.31
C GLU A 106 4.91 -4.76 5.55
N CYS A 107 4.84 -3.72 6.38
CA CYS A 107 3.63 -2.94 6.63
C CYS A 107 3.78 -1.56 5.97
N GLN A 108 2.76 -1.14 5.21
CA GLN A 108 2.64 0.22 4.68
C GLN A 108 1.57 0.98 5.46
N VAL A 109 1.94 2.13 6.01
CA VAL A 109 1.00 3.05 6.65
C VAL A 109 0.52 4.05 5.61
N ASP A 110 -0.76 3.98 5.25
CA ASP A 110 -1.42 4.86 4.28
C ASP A 110 -1.81 6.18 4.95
N MET A 111 -1.24 7.29 4.48
CA MET A 111 -1.45 8.64 5.02
C MET A 111 -2.69 9.35 4.48
N ILE A 112 -3.58 8.64 3.78
CA ILE A 112 -4.87 9.21 3.36
C ILE A 112 -5.64 9.74 4.57
N ASN A 113 -6.20 10.95 4.46
CA ASN A 113 -7.00 11.59 5.51
C ASN A 113 -6.28 11.75 6.88
N VAL A 114 -4.96 11.77 6.89
CA VAL A 114 -4.17 12.13 8.09
C VAL A 114 -3.89 13.63 8.05
N ASP A 115 -4.21 14.34 9.13
CA ASP A 115 -4.01 15.78 9.23
C ASP A 115 -2.52 16.13 9.40
N ASP A 116 -1.85 15.55 10.38
CA ASP A 116 -0.41 15.75 10.63
C ASP A 116 0.37 14.51 10.17
N LYS A 117 0.64 14.47 8.87
CA LYS A 117 1.35 13.34 8.24
C LYS A 117 2.79 13.21 8.72
N GLU A 118 3.46 14.33 9.01
CA GLU A 118 4.86 14.32 9.43
C GLU A 118 5.02 13.73 10.85
N ALA A 119 4.16 14.14 11.79
CA ALA A 119 4.18 13.58 13.13
C ALA A 119 3.87 12.10 13.12
N LEU A 120 2.82 11.70 12.39
CA LEU A 120 2.44 10.29 12.29
C LEU A 120 3.51 9.44 11.58
N ALA A 121 4.14 9.95 10.53
CA ALA A 121 5.22 9.23 9.85
C ALA A 121 6.37 8.89 10.80
N LYS A 122 6.80 9.87 11.62
CA LYS A 122 7.83 9.64 12.65
C LYS A 122 7.40 8.60 13.68
N GLU A 123 6.15 8.69 14.16
CA GLU A 123 5.61 7.74 15.14
C GLU A 123 5.47 6.33 14.57
N ALA A 124 4.94 6.20 13.35
CA ALA A 124 4.78 4.92 12.68
C ALA A 124 6.13 4.24 12.41
N VAL A 125 7.13 4.99 11.95
CA VAL A 125 8.49 4.44 11.74
C VAL A 125 9.13 4.04 13.04
N ALA A 126 8.99 4.84 14.11
CA ALA A 126 9.46 4.48 15.45
C ALA A 126 8.76 3.21 15.98
N ALA A 127 7.51 2.95 15.59
CA ALA A 127 6.79 1.72 15.89
C ALA A 127 7.23 0.53 15.03
N GLY A 128 7.99 0.75 13.94
CA GLY A 128 8.55 -0.29 13.07
C GLY A 128 7.89 -0.41 11.70
N ALA A 129 7.12 0.58 11.25
CA ALA A 129 6.60 0.63 9.88
C ALA A 129 7.76 0.74 8.88
N GLN A 130 7.74 -0.08 7.84
CA GLN A 130 8.78 -0.11 6.82
C GLN A 130 8.48 0.84 5.65
N ILE A 131 7.19 1.15 5.42
CA ILE A 131 6.75 1.96 4.29
C ILE A 131 5.74 3.01 4.76
N ILE A 132 5.95 4.25 4.34
CA ILE A 132 5.00 5.36 4.50
C ILE A 132 4.36 5.61 3.14
N GLY A 133 3.05 5.46 3.04
CA GLY A 133 2.27 5.64 1.82
C GLY A 133 1.70 7.07 1.75
N VAL A 134 2.28 7.91 0.93
CA VAL A 134 1.72 9.24 0.62
C VAL A 134 0.62 9.05 -0.42
N HIS A 135 -0.62 9.26 -0.01
CA HIS A 135 -1.77 8.91 -0.83
C HIS A 135 -2.78 10.06 -0.91
N THR A 136 -3.07 10.49 -2.14
CA THR A 136 -4.17 11.41 -2.43
C THR A 136 -5.36 10.60 -2.97
N GLY A 137 -6.41 10.44 -2.17
CA GLY A 137 -7.60 9.67 -2.54
C GLY A 137 -8.34 10.25 -3.76
N LEU A 138 -9.16 9.43 -4.42
CA LEU A 138 -9.90 9.82 -5.63
C LEU A 138 -10.78 11.06 -5.42
N ASP A 139 -11.42 11.17 -4.26
CA ASP A 139 -12.29 12.32 -3.95
C ASP A 139 -11.47 13.61 -3.83
N ALA A 140 -10.30 13.56 -3.21
CA ALA A 140 -9.39 14.69 -3.13
C ALA A 140 -8.77 15.05 -4.50
N GLN A 141 -8.44 14.04 -5.31
CA GLN A 141 -7.97 14.26 -6.70
C GLN A 141 -9.04 14.95 -7.54
N ALA A 142 -10.32 14.60 -7.38
CA ALA A 142 -11.44 15.26 -8.06
C ALA A 142 -11.55 16.75 -7.68
N ALA A 143 -11.09 17.12 -6.47
CA ALA A 143 -10.97 18.51 -6.01
C ALA A 143 -9.64 19.18 -6.40
N GLY A 144 -8.78 18.51 -7.18
CA GLY A 144 -7.51 19.05 -7.66
C GLY A 144 -6.30 18.81 -6.79
N ALA A 145 -6.43 18.04 -5.69
CA ALA A 145 -5.30 17.71 -4.83
C ALA A 145 -4.30 16.76 -5.52
N THR A 146 -3.04 16.86 -5.13
CA THR A 146 -1.94 16.00 -5.61
C THR A 146 -1.08 15.54 -4.44
N PRO A 147 -0.35 14.41 -4.55
CA PRO A 147 0.47 13.89 -3.45
C PRO A 147 1.86 14.54 -3.35
N PHE A 148 2.25 15.44 -4.25
CA PHE A 148 3.66 15.83 -4.42
C PHE A 148 4.20 16.71 -3.30
N GLU A 149 3.37 17.58 -2.70
CA GLU A 149 3.78 18.41 -1.55
C GLU A 149 3.99 17.53 -0.31
N ASP A 150 3.04 16.63 -0.04
CA ASP A 150 3.15 15.66 1.04
C ASP A 150 4.36 14.73 0.83
N LEU A 151 4.62 14.30 -0.42
CA LEU A 151 5.79 13.50 -0.75
C LEU A 151 7.09 14.23 -0.39
N ALA A 152 7.20 15.51 -0.75
CA ALA A 152 8.39 16.30 -0.47
C ALA A 152 8.59 16.47 1.05
N SER A 153 7.54 16.77 1.82
CA SER A 153 7.63 16.95 3.26
C SER A 153 8.01 15.64 3.98
N ILE A 154 7.38 14.52 3.62
CA ILE A 154 7.71 13.21 4.20
C ILE A 154 9.13 12.78 3.83
N ALA A 155 9.56 13.00 2.59
CA ALA A 155 10.93 12.68 2.17
C ALA A 155 11.98 13.49 2.95
N ALA A 156 11.71 14.76 3.23
CA ALA A 156 12.61 15.64 4.01
C ALA A 156 12.81 15.16 5.47
N LEU A 157 11.93 14.34 6.02
CA LEU A 157 12.07 13.79 7.38
C LEU A 157 13.25 12.82 7.51
N ASN A 158 13.71 12.21 6.43
CA ASN A 158 14.81 11.24 6.41
C ASN A 158 14.68 10.14 7.47
N THR A 159 13.48 9.59 7.65
CA THR A 159 13.17 8.59 8.67
C THR A 159 13.85 7.24 8.43
N GLY A 160 14.37 7.00 7.23
CA GLY A 160 14.92 5.72 6.80
C GLY A 160 13.86 4.72 6.29
N ALA A 161 12.56 4.99 6.44
CA ALA A 161 11.51 4.18 5.83
C ALA A 161 11.46 4.40 4.31
N LYS A 162 10.95 3.40 3.59
CA LYS A 162 10.57 3.55 2.19
C LYS A 162 9.37 4.49 2.09
N ILE A 163 9.28 5.23 0.99
CA ILE A 163 8.12 6.09 0.72
C ILE A 163 7.44 5.55 -0.54
N SER A 164 6.15 5.27 -0.43
CA SER A 164 5.28 4.98 -1.57
C SER A 164 4.46 6.23 -1.86
N VAL A 165 4.20 6.52 -3.14
CA VAL A 165 3.35 7.63 -3.55
C VAL A 165 2.25 7.12 -4.46
N ALA A 166 1.00 7.47 -4.14
CA ALA A 166 -0.18 7.07 -4.89
C ALA A 166 -1.17 8.23 -5.04
N GLY A 167 -2.02 8.11 -6.05
CA GLY A 167 -3.04 9.11 -6.36
C GLY A 167 -2.56 10.16 -7.36
N GLY A 168 -3.02 10.05 -8.61
CA GLY A 168 -2.71 11.01 -9.67
C GLY A 168 -1.30 10.90 -10.27
N VAL A 169 -0.50 9.90 -9.93
CA VAL A 169 0.79 9.64 -10.56
C VAL A 169 0.56 9.10 -11.98
N LYS A 170 1.17 9.76 -12.96
CA LYS A 170 1.06 9.44 -14.40
C LYS A 170 2.43 9.53 -15.04
N ALA A 171 2.57 9.00 -16.26
CA ALA A 171 3.83 9.13 -17.03
C ALA A 171 4.35 10.58 -17.09
N ALA A 172 3.45 11.55 -17.27
CA ALA A 172 3.80 12.98 -17.31
C ALA A 172 4.31 13.53 -15.96
N THR A 173 3.92 12.94 -14.82
CA THR A 173 4.29 13.38 -13.47
C THR A 173 5.33 12.47 -12.81
N ALA A 174 5.70 11.35 -13.43
CA ALA A 174 6.64 10.38 -12.86
C ALA A 174 8.02 10.97 -12.52
N GLN A 175 8.43 12.04 -13.19
CA GLN A 175 9.68 12.76 -12.89
C GLN A 175 9.65 13.46 -11.52
N GLN A 176 8.47 13.80 -11.00
CA GLN A 176 8.30 14.45 -9.69
C GLN A 176 8.45 13.47 -8.51
N VAL A 177 8.49 12.16 -8.81
CA VAL A 177 8.58 11.08 -7.82
C VAL A 177 10.04 10.60 -7.65
N LYS A 178 10.95 11.07 -8.50
CA LYS A 178 12.37 10.77 -8.45
C LYS A 178 13.09 11.78 -7.58
#